data_f0d24332f380f62393f59a8c68bba2f2
#
_entry.id   f0d24332f380f62393f59a8c68bba2f2
#
_cell.length_a   1.000
_cell.length_b   1.000
_cell.length_c   1.000
_cell.angle_alpha   90.00
_cell.angle_beta   90.00
_cell.angle_gamma   90.00
#
_symmetry.space_group_name_H-M   'P 1'
#
loop_
_entity.id
_entity.type
_entity.pdbx_description
1 polymer ?
#
loop_
_entity_poly.entity_id
_entity_poly.type
_entity_poly.pdbx_seq_one_letter_code
_entity_poly.pdbx_strand_id
1 'polypeptide(L)'
;LELIEKYSADALRFTLLSMASPGRDVKLSEDRVKGYRNFLNKLWNANNFLIQNKCSFKNIQKKPKISININKWIYAELLETKKNVEKNIKDYRFDEAARNSYQFVWHSYCDWYLELTKTILYSNDKKSIKEIREVSSYIFKEILILMHPFIPFVTEEIWLKNKLDNSKKNYLMLANWASGISKKDQDFKEVEKIINIISQIRSFKNELNVSPGSFVDISLSKISTNNKAFFKHNNIVLKKLGRINNFFDKDKEKPSATIVISGDIFKVYFEENVDLSVIK
;
A
#
# COMPACT_ATOMS: atom_id res chain seq x y z
N LEU A 1 27.59 2.01 -17.11
CA LEU A 1 26.63 2.26 -18.20
C LEU A 1 25.71 1.05 -18.42
N GLU A 2 26.23 -0.18 -18.47
CA GLU A 2 25.45 -1.43 -18.68
C GLU A 2 24.22 -1.55 -17.78
N LEU A 3 24.33 -1.27 -16.48
CA LEU A 3 23.20 -1.32 -15.55
C LEU A 3 22.14 -0.25 -15.85
N ILE A 4 22.51 0.90 -16.37
CA ILE A 4 21.57 1.94 -16.78
C ILE A 4 20.81 1.52 -18.02
N GLU A 5 21.50 0.95 -19.01
CA GLU A 5 20.87 0.44 -20.24
C GLU A 5 19.91 -0.71 -19.94
N LYS A 6 20.29 -1.64 -19.05
CA LYS A 6 19.51 -2.82 -18.70
C LYS A 6 18.33 -2.53 -17.76
N TYR A 7 18.51 -1.62 -16.79
CA TYR A 7 17.54 -1.43 -15.68
C TYR A 7 16.99 0.00 -15.53
N SER A 8 17.56 1.00 -16.14
CA SER A 8 17.32 2.43 -16.07
C SER A 8 18.21 3.18 -15.06
N ALA A 9 18.41 4.47 -15.34
CA ALA A 9 19.14 5.37 -14.44
C ALA A 9 18.45 5.51 -13.07
N ASP A 10 17.13 5.59 -13.03
CA ASP A 10 16.35 5.69 -11.79
C ASP A 10 16.52 4.45 -10.90
N ALA A 11 16.52 3.25 -11.47
CA ALA A 11 16.74 2.02 -10.71
C ALA A 11 18.12 1.99 -10.06
N LEU A 12 19.16 2.38 -10.79
CA LEU A 12 20.52 2.47 -10.26
C LEU A 12 20.62 3.56 -9.18
N ARG A 13 20.08 4.77 -9.44
CA ARG A 13 20.06 5.88 -8.46
C ARG A 13 19.40 5.46 -7.14
N PHE A 14 18.23 4.86 -7.23
CA PHE A 14 17.49 4.42 -6.03
C PHE A 14 18.26 3.33 -5.28
N THR A 15 18.88 2.39 -6.00
CA THR A 15 19.73 1.34 -5.40
C THR A 15 20.86 1.96 -4.59
N LEU A 16 21.63 2.86 -5.20
CA LEU A 16 22.77 3.50 -4.54
C LEU A 16 22.33 4.30 -3.30
N LEU A 17 21.26 5.11 -3.42
CA LEU A 17 20.72 5.88 -2.30
C LEU A 17 20.24 5.01 -1.16
N SER A 18 19.53 3.90 -1.46
CA SER A 18 19.04 2.98 -0.44
C SER A 18 20.14 2.21 0.30
N MET A 19 21.34 2.18 -0.25
CA MET A 19 22.51 1.50 0.32
C MET A 19 23.53 2.46 0.93
N ALA A 20 23.33 3.78 0.77
CA ALA A 20 24.28 4.81 1.21
C ALA A 20 24.24 5.04 2.73
N SER A 21 24.41 3.97 3.52
CA SER A 21 24.51 4.08 4.97
C SER A 21 25.86 4.70 5.35
N PRO A 22 25.90 5.67 6.27
CA PRO A 22 27.16 6.29 6.70
C PRO A 22 28.19 5.28 7.20
N GLY A 23 29.44 5.43 6.75
CA GLY A 23 30.59 4.63 7.21
C GLY A 23 30.61 3.17 6.73
N ARG A 24 29.88 2.82 5.70
CA ARG A 24 29.88 1.47 5.12
C ARG A 24 30.09 1.51 3.60
N ASP A 25 30.86 0.56 3.11
CA ASP A 25 31.03 0.35 1.67
C ASP A 25 29.75 -0.16 1.04
N VAL A 26 29.43 0.34 -0.14
CA VAL A 26 28.26 -0.08 -0.91
C VAL A 26 28.62 -1.28 -1.77
N LYS A 27 28.10 -2.47 -1.42
CA LYS A 27 28.20 -3.67 -2.26
C LYS A 27 27.03 -3.68 -3.24
N LEU A 28 27.24 -3.15 -4.44
CA LEU A 28 26.24 -3.14 -5.50
C LEU A 28 26.01 -4.57 -6.01
N SER A 29 24.74 -5.01 -6.06
CA SER A 29 24.33 -6.24 -6.72
C SER A 29 23.31 -5.95 -7.80
N GLU A 30 23.42 -6.67 -8.91
CA GLU A 30 22.50 -6.54 -10.04
C GLU A 30 21.05 -6.88 -9.66
N ASP A 31 20.85 -7.90 -8.82
CA ASP A 31 19.52 -8.28 -8.32
C ASP A 31 18.82 -7.15 -7.56
N ARG A 32 19.56 -6.34 -6.81
CA ARG A 32 18.97 -5.16 -6.14
C ARG A 32 18.51 -4.11 -7.14
N VAL A 33 19.33 -3.83 -8.17
CA VAL A 33 18.95 -2.89 -9.23
C VAL A 33 17.70 -3.37 -9.97
N LYS A 34 17.65 -4.68 -10.28
CA LYS A 34 16.46 -5.33 -10.86
C LYS A 34 15.24 -5.21 -9.94
N GLY A 35 15.40 -5.39 -8.65
CA GLY A 35 14.34 -5.22 -7.65
C GLY A 35 13.76 -3.80 -7.68
N TYR A 36 14.60 -2.77 -7.72
CA TYR A 36 14.13 -1.39 -7.80
C TYR A 36 13.58 -1.02 -9.18
N ARG A 37 14.03 -1.64 -10.28
CA ARG A 37 13.33 -1.51 -11.56
C ARG A 37 11.87 -2.01 -11.46
N ASN A 38 11.63 -3.12 -10.76
CA ASN A 38 10.28 -3.61 -10.53
C ASN A 38 9.45 -2.62 -9.70
N PHE A 39 10.08 -1.90 -8.77
CA PHE A 39 9.43 -0.80 -8.04
C PHE A 39 8.99 0.34 -8.96
N LEU A 40 9.86 0.77 -9.90
CA LEU A 40 9.49 1.79 -10.89
C LEU A 40 8.31 1.34 -11.75
N ASN A 41 8.31 0.09 -12.19
CA ASN A 41 7.20 -0.49 -12.94
C ASN A 41 5.91 -0.51 -12.10
N LYS A 42 6.00 -0.78 -10.80
CA LYS A 42 4.84 -0.75 -9.90
C LYS A 42 4.26 0.66 -9.78
N LEU A 43 5.11 1.69 -9.66
CA LEU A 43 4.68 3.08 -9.63
C LEU A 43 3.98 3.48 -10.95
N TRP A 44 4.54 3.07 -12.09
CA TRP A 44 3.95 3.28 -13.41
C TRP A 44 2.58 2.60 -13.54
N ASN A 45 2.46 1.36 -13.08
CA ASN A 45 1.21 0.61 -13.09
C ASN A 45 0.16 1.22 -12.15
N ALA A 46 0.58 1.78 -11.00
CA ALA A 46 -0.32 2.53 -10.12
C ALA A 46 -0.90 3.76 -10.84
N ASN A 47 -0.08 4.49 -11.60
CA ASN A 47 -0.56 5.58 -12.46
C ASN A 47 -1.60 5.11 -13.48
N ASN A 48 -1.32 4.02 -14.19
CA ASN A 48 -2.24 3.48 -15.18
C ASN A 48 -3.56 3.03 -14.54
N PHE A 49 -3.50 2.40 -13.35
CA PHE A 49 -4.69 2.04 -12.58
C PHE A 49 -5.56 3.26 -12.26
N LEU A 50 -4.96 4.37 -11.83
CA LEU A 50 -5.68 5.60 -11.52
C LEU A 50 -6.37 6.18 -12.77
N ILE A 51 -5.68 6.23 -13.90
CA ILE A 51 -6.23 6.71 -15.17
C ILE A 51 -7.42 5.84 -15.61
N GLN A 52 -7.27 4.52 -15.59
CA GLN A 52 -8.33 3.56 -15.94
C GLN A 52 -9.58 3.72 -15.06
N ASN A 53 -9.38 4.05 -13.78
CA ASN A 53 -10.48 4.29 -12.82
C ASN A 53 -11.00 5.73 -12.84
N LYS A 54 -10.65 6.52 -13.87
CA LYS A 54 -11.13 7.90 -14.07
C LYS A 54 -10.73 8.84 -12.93
N CYS A 55 -9.61 8.57 -12.26
CA CYS A 55 -9.00 9.50 -11.34
C CYS A 55 -8.44 10.68 -12.15
N SER A 56 -8.86 11.90 -11.81
CA SER A 56 -8.45 13.11 -12.53
C SER A 56 -7.29 13.78 -11.82
N PHE A 57 -6.27 14.15 -12.57
CA PHE A 57 -5.16 14.95 -12.07
C PHE A 57 -5.32 16.45 -12.32
N LYS A 58 -6.41 16.85 -12.99
CA LYS A 58 -6.69 18.26 -13.23
C LYS A 58 -7.12 18.96 -11.94
N ASN A 59 -6.54 20.14 -11.68
CA ASN A 59 -6.89 21.00 -10.54
C ASN A 59 -6.64 20.42 -9.14
N ILE A 60 -5.71 19.45 -8.98
CA ILE A 60 -5.32 18.89 -7.67
C ILE A 60 -4.32 19.84 -6.96
N GLN A 61 -4.66 21.09 -6.77
CA GLN A 61 -3.80 22.03 -6.05
C GLN A 61 -4.08 22.06 -4.55
N LYS A 62 -5.31 21.69 -4.13
CA LYS A 62 -5.74 21.71 -2.73
C LYS A 62 -6.03 20.29 -2.23
N LYS A 63 -5.79 20.09 -0.93
CA LYS A 63 -6.20 18.87 -0.25
C LYS A 63 -7.70 18.64 -0.42
N PRO A 64 -8.17 17.48 -0.90
CA PRO A 64 -9.58 17.16 -1.00
C PRO A 64 -10.22 17.00 0.38
N LYS A 65 -11.55 17.06 0.44
CA LYS A 65 -12.29 16.70 1.66
C LYS A 65 -12.16 15.18 1.86
N ILE A 66 -11.75 14.77 3.06
CA ILE A 66 -11.51 13.37 3.40
C ILE A 66 -12.51 12.96 4.49
N SER A 67 -13.38 12.00 4.20
CA SER A 67 -14.38 11.46 5.13
C SER A 67 -14.27 9.95 5.33
N ILE A 68 -13.90 9.21 4.28
CA ILE A 68 -13.80 7.75 4.28
C ILE A 68 -12.55 7.29 5.08
N ASN A 69 -12.71 6.29 5.94
CA ASN A 69 -11.63 5.83 6.85
C ASN A 69 -10.35 5.40 6.12
N ILE A 70 -10.45 4.68 5.00
CA ILE A 70 -9.25 4.29 4.23
C ILE A 70 -8.52 5.50 3.64
N ASN A 71 -9.24 6.57 3.27
CA ASN A 71 -8.65 7.81 2.79
C ASN A 71 -7.97 8.58 3.92
N LYS A 72 -8.57 8.61 5.12
CA LYS A 72 -7.96 9.22 6.30
C LYS A 72 -6.68 8.49 6.69
N TRP A 73 -6.72 7.16 6.67
CA TRP A 73 -5.57 6.30 6.96
C TRP A 73 -4.41 6.59 6.01
N ILE A 74 -4.60 6.47 4.69
CA ILE A 74 -3.50 6.68 3.73
C ILE A 74 -2.96 8.10 3.76
N TYR A 75 -3.82 9.09 4.05
CA TYR A 75 -3.39 10.48 4.20
C TYR A 75 -2.50 10.68 5.44
N ALA A 76 -2.83 10.05 6.57
CA ALA A 76 -2.00 10.08 7.77
C ALA A 76 -0.65 9.37 7.55
N GLU A 77 -0.65 8.20 6.88
CA GLU A 77 0.56 7.49 6.47
C GLU A 77 1.46 8.36 5.58
N LEU A 78 0.87 9.09 4.63
CA LEU A 78 1.62 10.05 3.80
C LEU A 78 2.29 11.13 4.63
N LEU A 79 1.55 11.75 5.56
CA LEU A 79 2.08 12.84 6.39
C LEU A 79 3.22 12.37 7.30
N GLU A 80 3.07 11.21 7.91
CA GLU A 80 4.13 10.62 8.75
C GLU A 80 5.35 10.26 7.92
N THR A 81 5.14 9.68 6.72
CA THR A 81 6.23 9.37 5.79
C THR A 81 6.98 10.63 5.37
N LYS A 82 6.27 11.69 4.99
CA LYS A 82 6.90 12.97 4.60
C LYS A 82 7.73 13.55 5.73
N LYS A 83 7.22 13.54 6.96
CA LYS A 83 7.94 14.00 8.15
C LYS A 83 9.24 13.21 8.38
N ASN A 84 9.17 11.87 8.27
CA ASN A 84 10.32 10.98 8.46
C ASN A 84 11.35 11.16 7.34
N VAL A 85 10.91 11.28 6.08
CA VAL A 85 11.79 11.54 4.94
C VAL A 85 12.48 12.90 5.08
N GLU A 86 11.74 13.95 5.43
CA GLU A 86 12.31 15.28 5.65
C GLU A 86 13.36 15.28 6.76
N LYS A 87 13.07 14.61 7.88
CA LYS A 87 14.03 14.43 8.97
C LYS A 87 15.28 13.70 8.49
N ASN A 88 15.11 12.56 7.83
CA ASN A 88 16.23 11.73 7.39
C ASN A 88 17.12 12.43 6.34
N ILE A 89 16.53 13.24 5.45
CA ILE A 89 17.29 14.08 4.53
C ILE A 89 18.12 15.13 5.29
N LYS A 90 17.55 15.81 6.29
CA LYS A 90 18.27 16.77 7.14
C LYS A 90 19.41 16.12 7.93
N ASP A 91 19.21 14.89 8.35
CA ASP A 91 20.22 14.10 9.10
C ASP A 91 21.21 13.37 8.16
N TYR A 92 21.19 13.66 6.85
CA TYR A 92 22.00 12.98 5.80
C TYR A 92 21.83 11.46 5.76
N ARG A 93 20.70 10.93 6.26
CA ARG A 93 20.33 9.51 6.21
C ARG A 93 19.50 9.23 4.96
N PHE A 94 20.15 9.32 3.80
CA PHE A 94 19.48 9.11 2.51
C PHE A 94 18.99 7.67 2.34
N ASP A 95 19.67 6.70 2.93
CA ASP A 95 19.27 5.31 3.02
C ASP A 95 17.89 5.14 3.69
N GLU A 96 17.72 5.78 4.85
CA GLU A 96 16.46 5.76 5.60
C GLU A 96 15.36 6.55 4.90
N ALA A 97 15.69 7.68 4.27
CA ALA A 97 14.75 8.47 3.49
C ALA A 97 14.21 7.65 2.30
N ALA A 98 15.08 6.98 1.56
CA ALA A 98 14.71 6.09 0.46
C ALA A 98 13.86 4.92 0.96
N ARG A 99 14.26 4.28 2.06
CA ARG A 99 13.52 3.16 2.66
C ARG A 99 12.11 3.55 3.10
N ASN A 100 11.95 4.67 3.81
CA ASN A 100 10.63 5.14 4.25
C ASN A 100 9.72 5.46 3.06
N SER A 101 10.27 6.12 2.03
CA SER A 101 9.53 6.41 0.81
C SER A 101 9.09 5.14 0.08
N TYR A 102 9.98 4.16 -0.05
CA TYR A 102 9.70 2.85 -0.65
C TYR A 102 8.60 2.10 0.11
N GLN A 103 8.72 2.00 1.44
CA GLN A 103 7.74 1.31 2.29
C GLN A 103 6.34 1.91 2.12
N PHE A 104 6.23 3.23 2.16
CA PHE A 104 4.96 3.91 1.95
C PHE A 104 4.39 3.62 0.55
N VAL A 105 5.18 3.83 -0.50
CA VAL A 105 4.68 3.71 -1.87
C VAL A 105 4.37 2.27 -2.23
N TRP A 106 5.26 1.33 -1.91
CA TRP A 106 5.07 -0.08 -2.26
C TRP A 106 3.99 -0.72 -1.41
N HIS A 107 4.12 -0.66 -0.08
CA HIS A 107 3.24 -1.41 0.83
C HIS A 107 1.97 -0.64 1.18
N SER A 108 2.07 0.55 1.77
CA SER A 108 0.85 1.25 2.21
C SER A 108 -0.02 1.68 1.04
N TYR A 109 0.57 2.28 0.00
CA TYR A 109 -0.20 2.80 -1.12
C TYR A 109 -0.58 1.73 -2.14
N CYS A 110 0.41 1.04 -2.75
CA CYS A 110 0.14 0.10 -3.84
C CYS A 110 -0.48 -1.21 -3.37
N ASP A 111 0.06 -1.84 -2.31
CA ASP A 111 -0.40 -3.18 -1.89
C ASP A 111 -1.71 -3.12 -1.10
N TRP A 112 -1.95 -2.03 -0.35
CA TRP A 112 -3.13 -1.93 0.50
C TRP A 112 -4.13 -0.90 0.03
N TYR A 113 -3.74 0.38 -0.05
CA TYR A 113 -4.71 1.43 -0.34
C TYR A 113 -5.41 1.22 -1.69
N LEU A 114 -4.65 1.01 -2.78
CA LEU A 114 -5.25 0.80 -4.10
C LEU A 114 -6.13 -0.46 -4.13
N GLU A 115 -5.76 -1.53 -3.45
CA GLU A 115 -6.59 -2.74 -3.38
C GLU A 115 -7.88 -2.51 -2.58
N LEU A 116 -7.80 -1.82 -1.43
CA LEU A 116 -8.97 -1.45 -0.64
C LEU A 116 -9.93 -0.55 -1.42
N THR A 117 -9.41 0.41 -2.21
CA THR A 117 -10.25 1.31 -3.02
C THR A 117 -11.06 0.59 -4.09
N LYS A 118 -10.59 -0.56 -4.61
CA LYS A 118 -11.32 -1.33 -5.63
C LYS A 118 -12.71 -1.74 -5.16
N THR A 119 -12.91 -2.00 -3.87
CA THR A 119 -14.22 -2.37 -3.33
C THR A 119 -15.24 -1.25 -3.44
N ILE A 120 -14.78 0.00 -3.32
CA ILE A 120 -15.62 1.21 -3.41
C ILE A 120 -15.75 1.66 -4.86
N LEU A 121 -14.64 1.67 -5.63
CA LEU A 121 -14.65 2.09 -7.04
C LEU A 121 -15.60 1.26 -7.91
N TYR A 122 -15.82 0.00 -7.56
CA TYR A 122 -16.71 -0.91 -8.28
C TYR A 122 -18.10 -1.06 -7.59
N SER A 123 -18.41 -0.21 -6.63
CA SER A 123 -19.74 -0.11 -6.01
C SER A 123 -20.66 0.85 -6.77
N ASN A 124 -21.90 0.99 -6.30
CA ASN A 124 -22.87 1.95 -6.85
C ASN A 124 -22.89 3.30 -6.10
N ASP A 125 -22.05 3.47 -5.06
CA ASP A 125 -22.01 4.71 -4.27
C ASP A 125 -21.19 5.80 -4.96
N LYS A 126 -21.86 6.60 -5.77
CA LYS A 126 -21.25 7.71 -6.54
C LYS A 126 -20.50 8.71 -5.66
N LYS A 127 -20.96 8.94 -4.41
CA LYS A 127 -20.33 9.90 -3.50
C LYS A 127 -18.99 9.37 -3.02
N SER A 128 -18.95 8.14 -2.55
CA SER A 128 -17.71 7.49 -2.10
C SER A 128 -16.74 7.30 -3.27
N ILE A 129 -17.21 6.90 -4.45
CA ILE A 129 -16.39 6.80 -5.67
C ILE A 129 -15.71 8.13 -6.00
N LYS A 130 -16.45 9.25 -5.91
CA LYS A 130 -15.89 10.58 -6.16
C LYS A 130 -14.78 10.90 -5.17
N GLU A 131 -15.01 10.70 -3.86
CA GLU A 131 -14.00 10.96 -2.83
C GLU A 131 -12.75 10.09 -3.04
N ILE A 132 -12.92 8.77 -3.32
CA ILE A 132 -11.79 7.88 -3.61
C ILE A 132 -10.96 8.40 -4.78
N ARG A 133 -11.59 8.80 -5.88
CA ARG A 133 -10.88 9.32 -7.05
C ARG A 133 -10.08 10.59 -6.74
N GLU A 134 -10.69 11.54 -6.03
CA GLU A 134 -10.05 12.80 -5.65
C GLU A 134 -8.86 12.57 -4.70
N VAL A 135 -9.06 11.75 -3.66
CA VAL A 135 -8.01 11.46 -2.68
C VAL A 135 -6.89 10.63 -3.29
N SER A 136 -7.21 9.58 -4.07
CA SER A 136 -6.19 8.76 -4.73
C SER A 136 -5.29 9.58 -5.65
N SER A 137 -5.89 10.50 -6.44
CA SER A 137 -5.12 11.40 -7.31
C SER A 137 -4.24 12.36 -6.49
N TYR A 138 -4.77 12.92 -5.41
CA TYR A 138 -4.03 13.81 -4.54
C TYR A 138 -2.83 13.10 -3.89
N ILE A 139 -3.05 11.93 -3.28
CA ILE A 139 -1.97 11.14 -2.66
C ILE A 139 -0.92 10.76 -3.70
N PHE A 140 -1.33 10.36 -4.91
CA PHE A 140 -0.38 10.00 -5.96
C PHE A 140 0.46 11.19 -6.43
N LYS A 141 -0.13 12.38 -6.56
CA LYS A 141 0.63 13.61 -6.80
C LYS A 141 1.69 13.85 -5.73
N GLU A 142 1.33 13.71 -4.46
CA GLU A 142 2.25 13.87 -3.34
C GLU A 142 3.35 12.79 -3.32
N ILE A 143 3.02 11.55 -3.77
CA ILE A 143 4.01 10.48 -3.98
C ILE A 143 5.03 10.88 -5.05
N LEU A 144 4.60 11.46 -6.16
CA LEU A 144 5.54 11.90 -7.21
C LEU A 144 6.51 12.97 -6.69
N ILE A 145 6.01 13.95 -5.90
CA ILE A 145 6.85 14.95 -5.25
C ILE A 145 7.84 14.30 -4.28
N LEU A 146 7.35 13.39 -3.43
CA LEU A 146 8.15 12.68 -2.44
C LEU A 146 9.27 11.84 -3.08
N MET A 147 8.98 11.19 -4.21
CA MET A 147 9.89 10.27 -4.89
C MET A 147 10.86 10.97 -5.83
N HIS A 148 10.55 12.18 -6.27
CA HIS A 148 11.33 12.88 -7.30
C HIS A 148 12.83 13.03 -6.99
N PRO A 149 13.26 13.34 -5.76
CA PRO A 149 14.69 13.40 -5.42
C PRO A 149 15.44 12.08 -5.67
N PHE A 150 14.76 10.96 -5.56
CA PHE A 150 15.33 9.61 -5.67
C PHE A 150 15.28 9.06 -7.10
N ILE A 151 14.14 9.24 -7.78
CA ILE A 151 13.82 8.67 -9.10
C ILE A 151 13.24 9.74 -10.04
N PRO A 152 14.07 10.75 -10.43
CA PRO A 152 13.57 11.94 -11.12
C PRO A 152 12.99 11.67 -12.51
N PHE A 153 13.52 10.70 -13.27
CA PHE A 153 13.10 10.53 -14.66
C PHE A 153 11.69 9.94 -14.78
N VAL A 154 11.39 8.86 -14.08
CA VAL A 154 10.05 8.24 -14.12
C VAL A 154 8.99 9.14 -13.50
N THR A 155 9.32 9.85 -12.43
CA THR A 155 8.36 10.75 -11.76
C THR A 155 8.07 11.98 -12.60
N GLU A 156 9.06 12.56 -13.28
CA GLU A 156 8.87 13.66 -14.23
C GLU A 156 8.02 13.24 -15.43
N GLU A 157 8.30 12.07 -16.02
CA GLU A 157 7.54 11.52 -17.13
C GLU A 157 6.05 11.34 -16.78
N ILE A 158 5.78 10.75 -15.60
CA ILE A 158 4.41 10.59 -15.10
C ILE A 158 3.75 11.96 -14.88
N TRP A 159 4.49 12.91 -14.31
CA TRP A 159 4.00 14.26 -14.03
C TRP A 159 3.57 14.99 -15.32
N LEU A 160 4.44 15.02 -16.32
CA LEU A 160 4.18 15.65 -17.61
C LEU A 160 3.01 14.98 -18.35
N LYS A 161 2.99 13.64 -18.37
CA LYS A 161 1.94 12.85 -19.03
C LYS A 161 0.55 13.10 -18.43
N ASN A 162 0.47 13.29 -17.13
CA ASN A 162 -0.78 13.57 -16.42
C ASN A 162 -1.16 15.07 -16.40
N LYS A 163 -0.31 15.96 -16.89
CA LYS A 163 -0.51 17.41 -16.87
C LYS A 163 -0.85 17.92 -15.46
N LEU A 164 -0.06 17.49 -14.48
CA LEU A 164 -0.31 17.76 -13.06
C LEU A 164 -0.15 19.23 -12.65
N ASP A 165 0.49 20.04 -13.48
CA ASP A 165 0.54 21.50 -13.34
C ASP A 165 0.13 22.17 -14.66
N ASN A 166 -0.68 23.21 -14.58
CA ASN A 166 -1.14 24.00 -15.75
C ASN A 166 -0.25 25.22 -16.00
N SER A 167 0.84 25.40 -15.24
CA SER A 167 1.77 26.52 -15.43
C SER A 167 2.64 26.35 -16.67
N LYS A 168 3.15 27.46 -17.23
CA LYS A 168 4.10 27.43 -18.36
C LYS A 168 5.43 26.73 -18.03
N LYS A 169 5.75 26.53 -16.73
CA LYS A 169 6.93 25.83 -16.22
C LYS A 169 6.51 24.59 -15.46
N ASN A 170 5.94 23.64 -16.17
CA ASN A 170 5.29 22.43 -15.63
C ASN A 170 6.29 21.30 -15.33
N TYR A 171 7.35 21.59 -14.58
CA TYR A 171 8.33 20.59 -14.16
C TYR A 171 8.11 20.20 -12.70
N LEU A 172 8.12 18.88 -12.40
CA LEU A 172 7.97 18.36 -11.06
C LEU A 172 9.06 18.86 -10.10
N MET A 173 10.29 19.06 -10.58
CA MET A 173 11.39 19.59 -9.79
C MET A 173 11.12 20.98 -9.20
N LEU A 174 10.16 21.74 -9.76
CA LEU A 174 9.76 23.05 -9.29
C LEU A 174 8.52 23.00 -8.37
N ALA A 175 7.96 21.80 -8.13
CA ALA A 175 6.81 21.64 -7.25
C ALA A 175 7.18 21.91 -5.78
N ASN A 176 6.26 22.54 -5.05
CA ASN A 176 6.46 22.83 -3.65
C ASN A 176 6.50 21.54 -2.81
N TRP A 177 7.55 21.39 -2.03
CA TRP A 177 7.64 20.39 -0.99
C TRP A 177 6.82 20.84 0.22
N ALA A 178 5.64 20.26 0.42
CA ALA A 178 4.85 20.54 1.61
C ALA A 178 5.32 19.65 2.77
N SER A 179 5.77 20.27 3.87
CA SER A 179 6.18 19.54 5.09
C SER A 179 5.03 18.71 5.65
N GLY A 180 5.38 17.51 6.13
CA GLY A 180 4.43 16.63 6.79
C GLY A 180 4.14 17.12 8.22
N ILE A 181 2.92 17.61 8.47
CA ILE A 181 2.43 17.86 9.84
C ILE A 181 1.52 16.69 10.20
N SER A 182 2.07 15.71 10.89
CA SER A 182 1.29 14.57 11.37
C SER A 182 0.51 14.97 12.62
N LYS A 183 -0.81 14.84 12.58
CA LYS A 183 -1.65 14.78 13.78
C LYS A 183 -1.90 13.31 14.09
N LYS A 184 -1.24 12.80 15.11
CA LYS A 184 -1.32 11.39 15.54
C LYS A 184 -2.68 10.97 16.15
N ASP A 185 -3.66 11.87 16.22
CA ASP A 185 -4.88 11.68 17.00
C ASP A 185 -6.03 10.94 16.29
N GLN A 186 -5.77 10.28 15.16
CA GLN A 186 -6.81 9.50 14.49
C GLN A 186 -6.57 8.01 14.70
N ASP A 187 -7.59 7.34 15.23
CA ASP A 187 -7.60 5.89 15.41
C ASP A 187 -7.96 5.19 14.09
N PHE A 188 -6.98 4.54 13.48
CA PHE A 188 -7.14 3.77 12.25
C PHE A 188 -7.26 2.27 12.50
N LYS A 189 -7.55 1.86 13.75
CA LYS A 189 -7.63 0.45 14.18
C LYS A 189 -8.48 -0.42 13.26
N GLU A 190 -9.55 0.15 12.69
CA GLU A 190 -10.41 -0.61 11.78
C GLU A 190 -9.67 -1.00 10.49
N VAL A 191 -8.96 -0.07 9.85
CA VAL A 191 -8.21 -0.32 8.62
C VAL A 191 -7.03 -1.23 8.90
N GLU A 192 -6.29 -0.97 9.98
CA GLU A 192 -5.16 -1.80 10.42
C GLU A 192 -5.59 -3.24 10.72
N LYS A 193 -6.77 -3.40 11.32
CA LYS A 193 -7.35 -4.71 11.62
C LYS A 193 -7.71 -5.48 10.34
N ILE A 194 -8.30 -4.81 9.34
CA ILE A 194 -8.56 -5.41 8.02
C ILE A 194 -7.25 -5.90 7.40
N ILE A 195 -6.23 -5.04 7.38
CA ILE A 195 -4.90 -5.36 6.85
C ILE A 195 -4.30 -6.55 7.57
N ASN A 196 -4.34 -6.57 8.90
CA ASN A 196 -3.79 -7.64 9.72
C ASN A 196 -4.48 -8.98 9.45
N ILE A 197 -5.82 -9.03 9.42
CA ILE A 197 -6.58 -10.26 9.12
C ILE A 197 -6.16 -10.82 7.75
N ILE A 198 -6.16 -9.98 6.72
CA ILE A 198 -5.82 -10.41 5.36
C ILE A 198 -4.36 -10.87 5.28
N SER A 199 -3.44 -10.15 5.95
CA SER A 199 -2.02 -10.51 5.98
C SER A 199 -1.77 -11.86 6.64
N GLN A 200 -2.43 -12.13 7.77
CA GLN A 200 -2.31 -13.41 8.45
C GLN A 200 -2.86 -14.57 7.60
N ILE A 201 -4.02 -14.39 6.94
CA ILE A 201 -4.56 -15.40 6.03
C ILE A 201 -3.56 -15.70 4.89
N ARG A 202 -2.93 -14.66 4.33
CA ARG A 202 -1.92 -14.83 3.27
C ARG A 202 -0.66 -15.53 3.78
N SER A 203 -0.19 -15.18 4.98
CA SER A 203 0.95 -15.85 5.62
C SER A 203 0.69 -17.34 5.82
N PHE A 204 -0.45 -17.71 6.38
CA PHE A 204 -0.83 -19.10 6.54
C PHE A 204 -0.92 -19.87 5.22
N LYS A 205 -1.46 -19.26 4.17
CA LYS A 205 -1.46 -19.89 2.84
C LYS A 205 -0.05 -20.20 2.35
N ASN A 206 0.88 -19.26 2.55
CA ASN A 206 2.28 -19.46 2.16
C ASN A 206 2.95 -20.55 3.01
N GLU A 207 2.75 -20.53 4.32
CA GLU A 207 3.32 -21.52 5.27
C GLU A 207 2.82 -22.94 4.98
N LEU A 208 1.56 -23.07 4.58
CA LEU A 208 0.92 -24.35 4.27
C LEU A 208 1.02 -24.74 2.79
N ASN A 209 1.81 -24.01 1.98
CA ASN A 209 1.93 -24.20 0.53
C ASN A 209 0.57 -24.22 -0.22
N VAL A 210 -0.43 -23.51 0.32
CA VAL A 210 -1.75 -23.36 -0.30
C VAL A 210 -1.69 -22.27 -1.36
N SER A 211 -2.33 -22.49 -2.50
CA SER A 211 -2.40 -21.48 -3.57
C SER A 211 -2.93 -20.14 -3.03
N PRO A 212 -2.29 -19.00 -3.36
CA PRO A 212 -2.79 -17.67 -2.97
C PRO A 212 -4.23 -17.38 -3.46
N GLY A 213 -4.66 -18.07 -4.53
CA GLY A 213 -6.00 -17.94 -5.10
C GLY A 213 -7.10 -18.73 -4.39
N SER A 214 -6.75 -19.73 -3.57
CA SER A 214 -7.70 -20.60 -2.88
C SER A 214 -8.56 -19.80 -1.89
N PHE A 215 -9.81 -20.23 -1.73
CA PHE A 215 -10.71 -19.63 -0.77
C PHE A 215 -10.56 -20.27 0.62
N VAL A 216 -10.96 -19.53 1.65
CA VAL A 216 -10.99 -19.97 3.05
C VAL A 216 -12.35 -19.70 3.66
N ASP A 217 -12.75 -20.52 4.62
CA ASP A 217 -13.86 -20.26 5.51
C ASP A 217 -13.35 -19.82 6.89
N ILE A 218 -14.09 -18.92 7.58
CA ILE A 218 -13.70 -18.43 8.91
C ILE A 218 -14.84 -18.65 9.89
N SER A 219 -14.54 -19.29 11.03
CA SER A 219 -15.48 -19.37 12.16
C SER A 219 -15.39 -18.16 13.07
N LEU A 220 -16.54 -17.60 13.38
CA LEU A 220 -16.75 -16.48 14.28
C LEU A 220 -17.37 -16.93 15.63
N SER A 221 -17.30 -18.23 15.97
CA SER A 221 -17.98 -18.84 17.11
C SER A 221 -17.53 -18.28 18.46
N LYS A 222 -16.25 -17.94 18.60
CA LYS A 222 -15.62 -17.55 19.87
C LYS A 222 -15.11 -16.10 19.84
N ILE A 223 -15.83 -15.21 19.19
CA ILE A 223 -15.44 -13.80 19.09
C ILE A 223 -16.42 -12.87 19.80
N SER A 224 -15.91 -11.76 20.26
CA SER A 224 -16.68 -10.71 20.92
C SER A 224 -17.76 -10.11 20.00
N THR A 225 -18.82 -9.57 20.60
CA THR A 225 -19.89 -8.90 19.85
C THR A 225 -19.37 -7.76 18.99
N ASN A 226 -18.39 -7.00 19.48
CA ASN A 226 -17.76 -5.91 18.73
C ASN A 226 -17.04 -6.42 17.47
N ASN A 227 -16.39 -7.57 17.58
CA ASN A 227 -15.74 -8.19 16.43
C ASN A 227 -16.73 -8.80 15.44
N LYS A 228 -17.87 -9.35 15.90
CA LYS A 228 -18.96 -9.77 14.99
C LYS A 228 -19.49 -8.59 14.17
N ALA A 229 -19.74 -7.45 14.81
CA ALA A 229 -20.16 -6.23 14.12
C ALA A 229 -19.11 -5.75 13.10
N PHE A 230 -17.82 -5.79 13.45
CA PHE A 230 -16.72 -5.46 12.53
C PHE A 230 -16.71 -6.35 11.28
N PHE A 231 -16.82 -7.68 11.43
CA PHE A 231 -16.87 -8.61 10.29
C PHE A 231 -18.09 -8.39 9.41
N LYS A 232 -19.23 -8.11 10.01
CA LYS A 232 -20.47 -7.79 9.27
C LYS A 232 -20.32 -6.50 8.47
N HIS A 233 -19.73 -5.46 9.06
CA HIS A 233 -19.50 -4.16 8.40
C HIS A 233 -18.49 -4.26 7.26
N ASN A 234 -17.42 -5.00 7.46
CA ASN A 234 -16.29 -5.12 6.52
C ASN A 234 -16.37 -6.39 5.65
N ASN A 235 -17.52 -7.05 5.59
CA ASN A 235 -17.70 -8.34 4.90
C ASN A 235 -17.19 -8.32 3.45
N ILE A 236 -17.56 -7.30 2.67
CA ILE A 236 -17.22 -7.21 1.24
C ILE A 236 -15.72 -7.14 1.04
N VAL A 237 -15.02 -6.29 1.78
CA VAL A 237 -13.58 -6.10 1.65
C VAL A 237 -12.82 -7.33 2.12
N LEU A 238 -13.21 -7.92 3.25
CA LEU A 238 -12.59 -9.11 3.82
C LEU A 238 -12.77 -10.31 2.89
N LYS A 239 -13.98 -10.56 2.38
CA LYS A 239 -14.23 -11.64 1.41
C LYS A 239 -13.40 -11.46 0.14
N LYS A 240 -13.38 -10.26 -0.42
CA LYS A 240 -12.69 -10.01 -1.68
C LYS A 240 -11.17 -10.12 -1.56
N LEU A 241 -10.55 -9.43 -0.59
CA LEU A 241 -9.09 -9.34 -0.45
C LEU A 241 -8.49 -10.49 0.34
N GLY A 242 -9.22 -11.05 1.31
CA GLY A 242 -8.84 -12.23 2.09
C GLY A 242 -9.11 -13.55 1.38
N ARG A 243 -9.85 -13.51 0.24
CA ARG A 243 -10.34 -14.74 -0.41
C ARG A 243 -11.14 -15.59 0.57
N ILE A 244 -12.08 -14.95 1.30
CA ILE A 244 -12.93 -15.62 2.26
C ILE A 244 -14.25 -15.96 1.58
N ASN A 245 -14.63 -17.24 1.60
CA ASN A 245 -15.88 -17.72 1.04
C ASN A 245 -17.02 -17.46 2.01
N ASN A 246 -16.94 -18.03 3.23
CA ASN A 246 -18.00 -17.91 4.21
C ASN A 246 -17.47 -17.53 5.60
N PHE A 247 -18.35 -16.80 6.33
CA PHE A 247 -18.26 -16.65 7.78
C PHE A 247 -19.38 -17.48 8.43
N PHE A 248 -19.08 -18.23 9.48
CA PHE A 248 -20.05 -19.04 10.19
C PHE A 248 -19.88 -18.98 11.70
N ASP A 249 -20.94 -19.20 12.44
CA ASP A 249 -20.98 -19.07 13.91
C ASP A 249 -20.69 -20.37 14.65
N LYS A 250 -20.42 -21.48 13.96
CA LYS A 250 -20.12 -22.79 14.55
C LYS A 250 -18.75 -23.28 14.07
N ASP A 251 -17.99 -23.92 14.97
CA ASP A 251 -16.72 -24.53 14.58
C ASP A 251 -16.98 -25.83 13.78
N LYS A 252 -16.18 -26.04 12.72
CA LYS A 252 -16.01 -27.35 12.07
C LYS A 252 -14.98 -28.18 12.87
N GLU A 253 -14.98 -29.49 12.71
CA GLU A 253 -14.23 -30.40 13.61
C GLU A 253 -12.71 -30.18 13.60
N LYS A 254 -12.09 -29.77 12.50
CA LYS A 254 -10.62 -29.56 12.41
C LYS A 254 -10.29 -28.24 11.72
N PRO A 255 -9.87 -27.20 12.45
CA PRO A 255 -9.39 -25.97 11.82
C PRO A 255 -8.02 -26.22 11.17
N SER A 256 -7.81 -25.63 9.99
CA SER A 256 -6.51 -25.68 9.30
C SER A 256 -5.50 -24.71 9.91
N ALA A 257 -5.99 -23.60 10.45
CA ALA A 257 -5.17 -22.58 11.13
C ALA A 257 -6.00 -21.83 12.18
N THR A 258 -5.30 -21.17 13.10
CA THR A 258 -5.89 -20.31 14.11
C THR A 258 -5.25 -18.94 14.08
N ILE A 259 -6.06 -17.90 13.93
CA ILE A 259 -5.63 -16.50 13.92
C ILE A 259 -6.05 -15.84 15.23
N VAL A 260 -5.13 -15.11 15.87
CA VAL A 260 -5.44 -14.32 17.07
C VAL A 260 -5.37 -12.84 16.72
N ILE A 261 -6.49 -12.13 16.87
CA ILE A 261 -6.57 -10.70 16.58
C ILE A 261 -7.33 -9.99 17.69
N SER A 262 -6.69 -9.00 18.30
CA SER A 262 -7.29 -8.19 19.38
C SER A 262 -7.88 -9.04 20.52
N GLY A 263 -7.21 -10.16 20.86
CA GLY A 263 -7.63 -11.08 21.93
C GLY A 263 -8.68 -12.12 21.54
N ASP A 264 -9.28 -12.02 20.35
CA ASP A 264 -10.23 -13.02 19.85
C ASP A 264 -9.52 -14.07 18.99
N ILE A 265 -10.03 -15.29 19.04
CA ILE A 265 -9.51 -16.44 18.30
C ILE A 265 -10.42 -16.75 17.13
N PHE A 266 -9.86 -16.72 15.93
CA PHE A 266 -10.54 -17.04 14.67
C PHE A 266 -10.01 -18.36 14.13
N LYS A 267 -10.89 -19.29 13.81
CA LYS A 267 -10.51 -20.55 13.17
C LYS A 267 -10.69 -20.43 11.67
N VAL A 268 -9.64 -20.79 10.93
CA VAL A 268 -9.58 -20.74 9.46
C VAL A 268 -9.61 -22.15 8.93
N TYR A 269 -10.43 -22.40 7.91
CA TYR A 269 -10.59 -23.68 7.23
C TYR A 269 -10.29 -23.50 5.75
N PHE A 270 -9.37 -24.29 5.21
CA PHE A 270 -9.10 -24.33 3.77
C PHE A 270 -10.01 -25.34 3.10
N GLU A 271 -10.43 -25.06 1.86
CA GLU A 271 -11.29 -25.96 1.07
C GLU A 271 -10.54 -27.20 0.57
N GLU A 272 -9.22 -27.10 0.40
CA GLU A 272 -8.36 -28.19 -0.04
C GLU A 272 -7.91 -29.01 1.18
N ASN A 273 -7.70 -30.33 0.98
CA ASN A 273 -7.03 -31.18 1.97
C ASN A 273 -5.57 -30.72 2.12
N VAL A 274 -5.34 -29.78 3.01
CA VAL A 274 -4.00 -29.30 3.33
C VAL A 274 -3.33 -30.37 4.18
N ASP A 275 -2.16 -30.83 3.74
CA ASP A 275 -1.33 -31.70 4.54
C ASP A 275 -0.78 -30.93 5.75
N LEU A 276 -1.46 -31.09 6.90
CA LEU A 276 -1.09 -30.43 8.16
C LEU A 276 0.18 -31.05 8.78
N SER A 277 0.77 -32.09 8.21
CA SER A 277 2.02 -32.68 8.70
C SER A 277 3.24 -31.78 8.51
N VAL A 278 3.11 -30.73 7.70
CA VAL A 278 4.16 -29.72 7.46
C VAL A 278 4.29 -28.72 8.63
N ILE A 279 3.31 -28.69 9.54
CA ILE A 279 3.36 -27.84 10.74
C ILE A 279 4.10 -28.59 11.85
N LYS A 280 5.40 -28.38 11.94
CA LYS A 280 6.20 -28.75 13.12
C LYS A 280 6.47 -27.56 14.01
#